data_60db782f9887eb4f6cab67f5e5fac176
#
_entry.id   60db782f9887eb4f6cab67f5e5fac176
#
_cell.length_a   1.000
_cell.length_b   1.000
_cell.length_c   1.000
_cell.angle_alpha   90.00
_cell.angle_beta   90.00
_cell.angle_gamma   90.00
#
_symmetry.space_group_name_H-M   'P 1'
#
loop_
_entity.id
_entity.type
_entity.pdbx_description
1 polymer ?
#
loop_
_entity_poly.entity_id
_entity_poly.type
_entity_poly.pdbx_seq_one_letter_code
_entity_poly.pdbx_strand_id
1 'polypeptide(L)'
;MPNYPDSIQDLEPLSGLYIRKRFLNEVRTFLDQKHPQGWCIVAIDIENFKLFNDWYGQDSGDYLLLEIAAYLRNLHQEDNYITGHFSADDFFICMPDDGHKLRHIYATIYHYIDKLEQDDSFLPSIGVYRIEDESLNVSTMCNNAQIAASSVDGKIGNRICYFESGMAKKIELKQRILRDARHGLENHEFIFYLQPKCNMATGELVSMEALARWQKSDGTFVSPEEFIPLFESSGFITRFDMYIWKSVCKTLAAWQDKGCKLVPISINVSMIDITNIDVPQYLSMLTEQYHISPEYLPVEITESVFAESNTIVKNTITRFHKKGFYVLMDDFGSGY
;
A
#
# COMPACT_ATOMS: atom_id res chain seq x y z
N MET A 1 32.56 -23.49 -16.78
CA MET A 1 31.70 -22.96 -17.84
C MET A 1 30.28 -23.25 -17.44
N PRO A 2 29.36 -22.29 -17.28
CA PRO A 2 27.96 -22.59 -17.05
C PRO A 2 27.43 -23.28 -18.32
N ASN A 3 26.78 -24.44 -18.14
CA ASN A 3 26.12 -25.13 -19.24
C ASN A 3 24.98 -24.25 -19.73
N TYR A 4 25.05 -23.82 -20.99
CA TYR A 4 23.89 -23.27 -21.68
C TYR A 4 22.78 -24.34 -21.70
N PRO A 5 21.51 -23.94 -21.56
CA PRO A 5 20.41 -24.89 -21.47
C PRO A 5 20.34 -25.78 -22.69
N ASP A 6 20.24 -27.09 -22.45
CA ASP A 6 20.15 -28.10 -23.49
C ASP A 6 18.82 -28.08 -24.26
N SER A 7 17.87 -27.23 -23.88
CA SER A 7 16.59 -27.04 -24.56
C SER A 7 16.05 -25.62 -24.45
N ILE A 8 15.43 -25.13 -25.53
CA ILE A 8 14.66 -23.85 -25.58
C ILE A 8 13.55 -23.83 -24.52
N GLN A 9 13.13 -24.96 -24.00
CA GLN A 9 12.08 -25.09 -22.96
C GLN A 9 12.50 -24.61 -21.57
N ASP A 10 13.79 -24.35 -21.33
CA ASP A 10 14.34 -23.89 -20.06
C ASP A 10 14.46 -22.37 -19.94
N LEU A 11 14.19 -21.65 -21.05
CA LEU A 11 14.23 -20.19 -21.13
C LEU A 11 12.82 -19.62 -21.27
N GLU A 12 12.63 -18.45 -20.66
CA GLU A 12 11.41 -17.67 -20.85
C GLU A 12 11.42 -17.06 -22.25
N PRO A 13 10.34 -17.20 -23.04
CA PRO A 13 10.34 -16.88 -24.46
C PRO A 13 10.63 -15.41 -24.81
N LEU A 14 10.15 -14.45 -24.01
CA LEU A 14 10.36 -13.02 -24.23
C LEU A 14 11.79 -12.62 -23.82
N SER A 15 12.16 -12.96 -22.59
CA SER A 15 13.39 -12.46 -21.96
C SER A 15 14.64 -13.28 -22.27
N GLY A 16 14.51 -14.56 -22.61
CA GLY A 16 15.64 -15.49 -22.76
C GLY A 16 16.40 -15.78 -21.46
N LEU A 17 15.84 -15.41 -20.29
CA LEU A 17 16.33 -15.77 -18.98
C LEU A 17 15.77 -17.13 -18.55
N TYR A 18 16.31 -17.71 -17.46
CA TYR A 18 15.80 -18.99 -16.96
C TYR A 18 14.34 -18.87 -16.52
N ILE A 19 13.50 -19.81 -16.93
CA ILE A 19 12.19 -20.00 -16.33
C ILE A 19 12.34 -20.42 -14.86
N ARG A 20 11.27 -20.24 -14.06
CA ARG A 20 11.26 -20.56 -12.62
C ARG A 20 11.88 -21.93 -12.32
N LYS A 21 11.45 -22.99 -13.00
CA LYS A 21 11.92 -24.36 -12.74
C LYS A 21 13.44 -24.47 -12.96
N ARG A 22 13.97 -23.90 -14.04
CA ARG A 22 15.41 -23.95 -14.34
C ARG A 22 16.21 -23.13 -13.35
N PHE A 23 15.77 -21.91 -13.03
CA PHE A 23 16.42 -21.05 -12.06
C PHE A 23 16.56 -21.75 -10.68
N LEU A 24 15.47 -22.36 -10.16
CA LEU A 24 15.50 -23.06 -8.87
C LEU A 24 16.50 -24.22 -8.86
N ASN A 25 16.59 -24.97 -9.96
CA ASN A 25 17.53 -26.09 -10.09
C ASN A 25 18.98 -25.60 -10.19
N GLU A 26 19.25 -24.54 -10.97
CA GLU A 26 20.60 -23.98 -11.10
C GLU A 26 21.11 -23.41 -9.78
N VAL A 27 20.27 -22.64 -9.07
CA VAL A 27 20.60 -22.14 -7.73
C VAL A 27 20.84 -23.29 -6.76
N ARG A 28 20.00 -24.35 -6.77
CA ARG A 28 20.19 -25.50 -5.89
C ARG A 28 21.52 -26.18 -6.19
N THR A 29 21.82 -26.45 -7.46
CA THR A 29 23.08 -27.07 -7.89
C THR A 29 24.28 -26.23 -7.48
N PHE A 30 24.19 -24.91 -7.64
CA PHE A 30 25.23 -23.97 -7.23
C PHE A 30 25.48 -24.02 -5.72
N LEU A 31 24.43 -23.99 -4.90
CA LEU A 31 24.54 -24.06 -3.44
C LEU A 31 25.17 -25.38 -2.99
N ASP A 32 24.73 -26.52 -3.57
CA ASP A 32 25.24 -27.86 -3.22
C ASP A 32 26.71 -28.08 -3.62
N GLN A 33 27.19 -27.39 -4.65
CA GLN A 33 28.57 -27.54 -5.15
C GLN A 33 29.56 -26.54 -4.56
N LYS A 34 29.13 -25.32 -4.26
CA LYS A 34 30.03 -24.20 -3.92
C LYS A 34 29.97 -23.80 -2.46
N HIS A 35 28.86 -24.10 -1.75
CA HIS A 35 28.65 -23.66 -0.38
C HIS A 35 29.02 -22.17 -0.17
N PRO A 36 28.43 -21.25 -0.97
CA PRO A 36 28.90 -19.87 -1.05
C PRO A 36 28.51 -19.08 0.18
N GLN A 37 29.47 -18.44 0.82
CA GLN A 37 29.21 -17.49 1.90
C GLN A 37 28.86 -16.11 1.36
N GLY A 38 27.90 -15.42 2.00
CA GLY A 38 27.55 -14.03 1.66
C GLY A 38 26.85 -13.87 0.30
N TRP A 39 26.06 -14.86 -0.10
CA TRP A 39 25.19 -14.79 -1.29
C TRP A 39 23.76 -14.48 -0.91
N CYS A 40 23.01 -13.97 -1.86
CA CYS A 40 21.60 -13.63 -1.69
C CYS A 40 20.76 -13.99 -2.91
N ILE A 41 19.46 -14.16 -2.68
CA ILE A 41 18.44 -14.12 -3.73
C ILE A 41 17.86 -12.72 -3.75
N VAL A 42 17.82 -12.13 -4.93
CA VAL A 42 17.24 -10.81 -5.21
C VAL A 42 15.97 -11.01 -6.02
N ALA A 43 14.89 -10.42 -5.60
CA ALA A 43 13.66 -10.28 -6.38
C ALA A 43 13.54 -8.83 -6.84
N ILE A 44 13.17 -8.65 -8.09
CA ILE A 44 12.91 -7.35 -8.71
C ILE A 44 11.47 -7.34 -9.16
N ASP A 45 10.74 -6.32 -8.79
CA ASP A 45 9.33 -6.09 -9.11
C ASP A 45 9.17 -4.64 -9.60
N ILE A 46 8.20 -4.36 -10.47
CA ILE A 46 7.87 -3.01 -10.94
C ILE A 46 6.51 -2.65 -10.37
N GLU A 47 6.49 -1.65 -9.51
CA GLU A 47 5.26 -1.22 -8.85
C GLU A 47 4.18 -0.84 -9.87
N ASN A 48 3.00 -1.48 -9.74
CA ASN A 48 1.85 -1.25 -10.62
C ASN A 48 2.11 -1.53 -12.12
N PHE A 49 2.97 -2.49 -12.49
CA PHE A 49 3.32 -2.81 -13.89
C PHE A 49 2.09 -3.07 -14.78
N LYS A 50 1.03 -3.66 -14.24
CA LYS A 50 -0.22 -3.82 -14.98
C LYS A 50 -0.81 -2.46 -15.39
N LEU A 51 -0.79 -1.46 -14.48
CA LEU A 51 -1.26 -0.10 -14.77
C LEU A 51 -0.34 0.59 -15.80
N PHE A 52 0.96 0.33 -15.75
CA PHE A 52 1.90 0.77 -16.78
C PHE A 52 1.47 0.26 -18.16
N ASN A 53 1.14 -1.04 -18.30
CA ASN A 53 0.65 -1.60 -19.54
C ASN A 53 -0.69 -0.98 -19.98
N ASP A 54 -1.58 -0.67 -19.03
CA ASP A 54 -2.87 -0.03 -19.34
C ASP A 54 -2.69 1.42 -19.86
N TRP A 55 -1.67 2.15 -19.39
CA TRP A 55 -1.41 3.54 -19.77
C TRP A 55 -0.53 3.68 -21.01
N TYR A 56 0.54 2.89 -21.10
CA TYR A 56 1.56 3.02 -22.16
C TYR A 56 1.47 1.95 -23.26
N GLY A 57 0.58 0.98 -23.08
CA GLY A 57 0.39 -0.15 -24.00
C GLY A 57 1.31 -1.34 -23.71
N GLN A 58 0.85 -2.53 -24.11
CA GLN A 58 1.55 -3.79 -23.91
C GLN A 58 2.93 -3.81 -24.58
N ASP A 59 3.05 -3.23 -25.78
CA ASP A 59 4.32 -3.16 -26.52
C ASP A 59 5.40 -2.39 -25.74
N SER A 60 5.01 -1.33 -25.03
CA SER A 60 5.93 -0.56 -24.17
C SER A 60 6.36 -1.35 -22.93
N GLY A 61 5.43 -2.11 -22.34
CA GLY A 61 5.75 -3.01 -21.24
C GLY A 61 6.69 -4.14 -21.67
N ASP A 62 6.42 -4.79 -22.80
CA ASP A 62 7.29 -5.83 -23.35
C ASP A 62 8.68 -5.28 -23.68
N TYR A 63 8.76 -4.05 -24.22
CA TYR A 63 10.04 -3.38 -24.46
C TYR A 63 10.82 -3.15 -23.15
N LEU A 64 10.16 -2.67 -22.09
CA LEU A 64 10.79 -2.49 -20.78
C LEU A 64 11.33 -3.82 -20.22
N LEU A 65 10.52 -4.88 -20.28
CA LEU A 65 10.94 -6.21 -19.84
C LEU A 65 12.15 -6.74 -20.64
N LEU A 66 12.21 -6.45 -21.93
CA LEU A 66 13.35 -6.82 -22.80
C LEU A 66 14.64 -6.07 -22.44
N GLU A 67 14.57 -4.77 -22.13
CA GLU A 67 15.72 -3.98 -21.67
C GLU A 67 16.27 -4.51 -20.34
N ILE A 68 15.37 -4.76 -19.37
CA ILE A 68 15.73 -5.38 -18.08
C ILE A 68 16.37 -6.75 -18.30
N ALA A 69 15.75 -7.58 -19.13
CA ALA A 69 16.27 -8.92 -19.43
C ALA A 69 17.65 -8.88 -20.12
N ALA A 70 17.86 -7.94 -21.04
CA ALA A 70 19.16 -7.77 -21.69
C ALA A 70 20.25 -7.41 -20.68
N TYR A 71 19.95 -6.50 -19.75
CA TYR A 71 20.86 -6.15 -18.66
C TYR A 71 21.16 -7.36 -17.75
N LEU A 72 20.14 -8.11 -17.35
CA LEU A 72 20.31 -9.28 -16.49
C LEU A 72 21.07 -10.42 -17.17
N ARG A 73 20.91 -10.60 -18.49
CA ARG A 73 21.73 -11.56 -19.27
C ARG A 73 23.21 -11.19 -19.24
N ASN A 74 23.55 -9.90 -19.33
CA ASN A 74 24.94 -9.45 -19.24
C ASN A 74 25.52 -9.75 -17.85
N LEU A 75 24.78 -9.54 -16.77
CA LEU A 75 25.20 -9.94 -15.42
C LEU A 75 25.45 -11.44 -15.30
N HIS A 76 24.63 -12.26 -15.96
CA HIS A 76 24.83 -13.71 -16.01
C HIS A 76 26.13 -14.09 -16.72
N GLN A 77 26.47 -13.43 -17.83
CA GLN A 77 27.65 -13.74 -18.64
C GLN A 77 28.95 -13.22 -18.04
N GLU A 78 28.94 -12.01 -17.48
CA GLU A 78 30.13 -11.31 -16.99
C GLU A 78 30.47 -11.66 -15.54
N ASP A 79 29.45 -11.74 -14.68
CA ASP A 79 29.61 -11.88 -13.22
C ASP A 79 29.30 -13.31 -12.74
N ASN A 80 28.89 -14.22 -13.61
CA ASN A 80 28.41 -15.57 -13.27
C ASN A 80 27.22 -15.60 -12.30
N TYR A 81 26.36 -14.60 -12.32
CA TYR A 81 25.14 -14.58 -11.56
C TYR A 81 24.09 -15.48 -12.21
N ILE A 82 23.23 -16.11 -11.42
CA ILE A 82 22.11 -16.90 -11.95
C ILE A 82 20.91 -15.97 -12.02
N THR A 83 20.35 -15.80 -13.23
CA THR A 83 19.25 -14.87 -13.48
C THR A 83 18.05 -15.59 -14.06
N GLY A 84 16.85 -15.18 -13.63
CA GLY A 84 15.60 -15.80 -14.06
C GLY A 84 14.48 -14.78 -14.22
N HIS A 85 13.50 -15.13 -15.07
CA HIS A 85 12.27 -14.40 -15.28
C HIS A 85 11.11 -15.38 -15.12
N PHE A 86 10.24 -15.15 -14.11
CA PHE A 86 9.23 -16.15 -13.75
C PHE A 86 7.89 -15.86 -14.39
N SER A 87 7.45 -14.61 -14.36
CA SER A 87 6.20 -14.16 -14.98
C SER A 87 6.11 -12.64 -14.97
N ALA A 88 5.42 -12.05 -15.93
CA ALA A 88 5.20 -10.61 -16.02
C ALA A 88 6.49 -9.81 -15.74
N ASP A 89 6.54 -9.09 -14.62
CA ASP A 89 7.67 -8.28 -14.14
C ASP A 89 8.49 -8.93 -13.01
N ASP A 90 8.25 -10.22 -12.73
CA ASP A 90 8.96 -10.98 -11.69
C ASP A 90 10.35 -11.44 -12.14
N PHE A 91 11.39 -10.70 -11.86
CA PHE A 91 12.77 -11.08 -12.12
C PHE A 91 13.52 -11.52 -10.86
N PHE A 92 14.41 -12.50 -11.00
CA PHE A 92 15.21 -13.03 -9.89
C PHE A 92 16.68 -13.10 -10.24
N ILE A 93 17.54 -12.85 -9.23
CA ILE A 93 18.99 -12.99 -9.34
C ILE A 93 19.51 -13.73 -8.12
N CYS A 94 20.41 -14.71 -8.34
CA CYS A 94 21.26 -15.25 -7.28
C CYS A 94 22.66 -14.68 -7.48
N MET A 95 23.14 -13.90 -6.48
CA MET A 95 24.38 -13.13 -6.56
C MET A 95 25.03 -12.95 -5.17
N PRO A 96 26.31 -12.51 -5.08
CA PRO A 96 26.89 -12.07 -3.82
C PRO A 96 26.09 -10.89 -3.24
N ASP A 97 25.95 -10.82 -1.90
CA ASP A 97 25.30 -9.70 -1.19
C ASP A 97 26.22 -8.47 -1.25
N ASP A 98 26.14 -7.73 -2.32
CA ASP A 98 26.90 -6.49 -2.55
C ASP A 98 25.94 -5.30 -2.68
N GLY A 99 25.89 -4.48 -1.65
CA GLY A 99 25.02 -3.30 -1.61
C GLY A 99 25.35 -2.24 -2.69
N HIS A 100 26.57 -2.18 -3.22
CA HIS A 100 26.90 -1.29 -4.35
C HIS A 100 26.31 -1.83 -5.65
N LYS A 101 26.44 -3.13 -5.87
CA LYS A 101 25.87 -3.78 -7.07
C LYS A 101 24.34 -3.73 -7.05
N LEU A 102 23.72 -3.95 -5.89
CA LEU A 102 22.27 -3.82 -5.72
C LEU A 102 21.77 -2.41 -6.06
N ARG A 103 22.44 -1.36 -5.58
CA ARG A 103 22.10 0.02 -5.94
C ARG A 103 22.30 0.30 -7.43
N HIS A 104 23.33 -0.29 -8.04
CA HIS A 104 23.55 -0.15 -9.47
C HIS A 104 22.45 -0.85 -10.29
N ILE A 105 22.03 -2.05 -9.89
CA ILE A 105 20.88 -2.76 -10.49
C ILE A 105 19.62 -1.89 -10.40
N TYR A 106 19.31 -1.38 -9.22
CA TYR A 106 18.18 -0.47 -9.02
C TYR A 106 18.23 0.74 -9.95
N ALA A 107 19.36 1.46 -9.95
CA ALA A 107 19.51 2.68 -10.74
C ALA A 107 19.40 2.42 -12.25
N THR A 108 19.89 1.27 -12.71
CA THR A 108 19.80 0.88 -14.14
C THR A 108 18.35 0.60 -14.54
N ILE A 109 17.61 -0.16 -13.72
CA ILE A 109 16.21 -0.48 -14.01
C ILE A 109 15.34 0.78 -13.89
N TYR A 110 15.56 1.60 -12.87
CA TYR A 110 14.90 2.90 -12.73
C TYR A 110 15.10 3.77 -13.99
N HIS A 111 16.32 3.85 -14.50
CA HIS A 111 16.62 4.59 -15.73
C HIS A 111 15.88 4.05 -16.96
N TYR A 112 15.65 2.73 -17.08
CA TYR A 112 14.86 2.18 -18.18
C TYR A 112 13.38 2.57 -18.06
N ILE A 113 12.83 2.62 -16.84
CA ILE A 113 11.47 3.07 -16.59
C ILE A 113 11.35 4.57 -16.89
N ASP A 114 12.24 5.40 -16.34
CA ASP A 114 12.28 6.86 -16.49
C ASP A 114 12.34 7.32 -17.96
N LYS A 115 12.96 6.54 -18.84
CA LYS A 115 12.97 6.81 -20.29
C LYS A 115 11.61 6.66 -20.96
N LEU A 116 10.70 5.86 -20.39
CA LEU A 116 9.40 5.54 -20.95
C LEU A 116 8.28 6.33 -20.31
N GLU A 117 8.49 6.84 -19.10
CA GLU A 117 7.54 7.67 -18.36
C GLU A 117 8.19 8.97 -17.90
N GLN A 118 7.38 10.01 -17.60
CA GLN A 118 7.86 11.32 -17.18
C GLN A 118 7.48 11.73 -15.75
N ASP A 119 6.72 10.87 -15.01
CA ASP A 119 6.02 11.29 -13.79
C ASP A 119 6.41 10.48 -12.52
N ASP A 120 7.48 9.69 -12.52
CA ASP A 120 7.88 8.83 -11.37
C ASP A 120 6.74 7.95 -10.79
N SER A 121 5.75 7.61 -11.62
CA SER A 121 4.56 6.86 -11.20
C SER A 121 4.82 5.36 -11.05
N PHE A 122 5.89 4.86 -11.68
CA PHE A 122 6.26 3.45 -11.70
C PHE A 122 7.72 3.31 -11.28
N LEU A 123 7.94 2.61 -10.17
CA LEU A 123 9.27 2.49 -9.59
C LEU A 123 9.64 1.02 -9.41
N PRO A 124 10.93 0.63 -9.63
CA PRO A 124 11.37 -0.70 -9.30
C PRO A 124 11.44 -0.88 -7.79
N SER A 125 11.12 -2.08 -7.31
CA SER A 125 11.32 -2.51 -5.93
C SER A 125 12.27 -3.70 -5.92
N ILE A 126 13.26 -3.69 -5.03
CA ILE A 126 14.24 -4.77 -4.89
C ILE A 126 14.10 -5.38 -3.50
N GLY A 127 13.78 -6.67 -3.47
CA GLY A 127 13.80 -7.46 -2.25
C GLY A 127 15.01 -8.39 -2.22
N VAL A 128 15.67 -8.48 -1.07
CA VAL A 128 16.90 -9.25 -0.89
C VAL A 128 16.72 -10.26 0.24
N TYR A 129 16.92 -11.54 -0.08
CA TYR A 129 17.01 -12.60 0.92
C TYR A 129 18.46 -13.08 1.03
N ARG A 130 19.10 -12.87 2.20
CA ARG A 130 20.43 -13.40 2.50
C ARG A 130 20.37 -14.90 2.70
N ILE A 131 21.23 -15.65 2.02
CA ILE A 131 21.27 -17.12 2.16
C ILE A 131 22.11 -17.44 3.41
N GLU A 132 21.42 -17.59 4.55
CA GLU A 132 22.03 -18.00 5.83
C GLU A 132 21.94 -19.50 6.05
N ASP A 133 20.87 -20.13 5.55
CA ASP A 133 20.62 -21.56 5.60
C ASP A 133 20.50 -22.14 4.18
N GLU A 134 21.58 -22.76 3.73
CA GLU A 134 21.62 -23.39 2.39
C GLU A 134 20.68 -24.60 2.26
N SER A 135 20.23 -25.20 3.37
CA SER A 135 19.29 -26.34 3.36
C SER A 135 17.87 -25.91 3.02
N LEU A 136 17.55 -24.61 3.15
CA LEU A 136 16.23 -24.07 2.83
C LEU A 136 15.91 -24.28 1.35
N ASN A 137 14.65 -24.55 1.04
CA ASN A 137 14.19 -24.70 -0.33
C ASN A 137 14.36 -23.37 -1.10
N VAL A 138 14.99 -23.39 -2.26
CA VAL A 138 15.24 -22.20 -3.09
C VAL A 138 13.95 -21.45 -3.43
N SER A 139 12.84 -22.18 -3.63
CA SER A 139 11.54 -21.53 -3.84
C SER A 139 11.11 -20.70 -2.62
N THR A 140 11.42 -21.13 -1.40
CA THR A 140 11.17 -20.36 -0.19
C THR A 140 12.08 -19.13 -0.12
N MET A 141 13.36 -19.26 -0.51
CA MET A 141 14.29 -18.14 -0.59
C MET A 141 13.78 -17.06 -1.58
N CYS A 142 13.30 -17.47 -2.77
CA CYS A 142 12.69 -16.57 -3.73
C CYS A 142 11.43 -15.87 -3.18
N ASN A 143 10.55 -16.63 -2.52
CA ASN A 143 9.35 -16.05 -1.90
C ASN A 143 9.71 -15.03 -0.81
N ASN A 144 10.75 -15.31 -0.01
CA ASN A 144 11.22 -14.37 1.01
C ASN A 144 11.78 -13.08 0.38
N ALA A 145 12.52 -13.18 -0.71
CA ALA A 145 12.98 -12.02 -1.46
C ALA A 145 11.80 -11.21 -2.04
N GLN A 146 10.78 -11.90 -2.58
CA GLN A 146 9.57 -11.24 -3.12
C GLN A 146 8.75 -10.54 -2.03
N ILE A 147 8.65 -11.16 -0.84
CA ILE A 147 8.04 -10.54 0.34
C ILE A 147 8.79 -9.25 0.71
N ALA A 148 10.11 -9.24 0.66
CA ALA A 148 10.90 -8.04 0.92
C ALA A 148 10.67 -6.96 -0.15
N ALA A 149 10.60 -7.32 -1.44
CA ALA A 149 10.29 -6.39 -2.53
C ALA A 149 8.92 -5.73 -2.33
N SER A 150 7.88 -6.52 -2.03
CA SER A 150 6.52 -6.03 -1.77
C SER A 150 6.37 -5.27 -0.45
N SER A 151 7.37 -5.28 0.42
CA SER A 151 7.40 -4.52 1.68
C SER A 151 8.05 -3.14 1.54
N VAL A 152 8.51 -2.78 0.34
CA VAL A 152 9.01 -1.44 0.04
C VAL A 152 7.84 -0.47 0.06
N ASP A 153 7.83 0.45 1.04
CA ASP A 153 6.83 1.52 1.09
C ASP A 153 7.18 2.61 0.05
N GLY A 154 6.16 3.16 -0.61
CA GLY A 154 6.21 4.06 -1.76
C GLY A 154 7.04 5.35 -1.64
N LYS A 155 8.08 5.40 -0.80
CA LYS A 155 8.97 6.55 -0.65
C LYS A 155 10.08 6.51 -1.68
N ILE A 156 10.20 7.58 -2.45
CA ILE A 156 11.35 7.88 -3.29
C ILE A 156 12.60 7.90 -2.37
N GLY A 157 13.56 7.01 -2.61
CA GLY A 157 14.87 7.06 -1.94
C GLY A 157 15.53 5.72 -1.65
N ASN A 158 14.95 4.82 -0.90
CA ASN A 158 15.53 3.51 -0.62
C ASN A 158 14.54 2.39 -0.91
N ARG A 159 14.57 1.90 -2.15
CA ARG A 159 13.66 0.87 -2.63
C ARG A 159 14.32 -0.52 -2.68
N ILE A 160 15.33 -0.70 -1.83
CA ILE A 160 15.99 -1.99 -1.61
C ILE A 160 15.67 -2.43 -0.18
N CYS A 161 14.94 -3.52 -0.04
CA CYS A 161 14.51 -4.05 1.25
C CYS A 161 15.10 -5.45 1.47
N TYR A 162 15.70 -5.66 2.63
CA TYR A 162 16.17 -6.97 3.05
C TYR A 162 15.08 -7.71 3.81
N PHE A 163 14.93 -9.00 3.51
CA PHE A 163 13.97 -9.85 4.22
C PHE A 163 14.35 -9.99 5.70
N GLU A 164 13.40 -9.75 6.56
CA GLU A 164 13.49 -9.99 8.00
C GLU A 164 12.48 -11.04 8.45
N SER A 165 12.88 -11.85 9.42
CA SER A 165 11.98 -12.85 10.02
C SER A 165 10.77 -12.12 10.65
N GLY A 166 9.58 -12.41 10.16
CA GLY A 166 8.35 -11.75 10.59
C GLY A 166 7.64 -10.93 9.51
N MET A 167 8.30 -10.53 8.41
CA MET A 167 7.65 -9.84 7.30
C MET A 167 6.49 -10.64 6.72
N ALA A 168 6.68 -11.95 6.49
CA ALA A 168 5.61 -12.82 6.03
C ALA A 168 4.39 -12.80 6.96
N LYS A 169 4.62 -12.85 8.28
CA LYS A 169 3.55 -12.77 9.29
C LYS A 169 2.84 -11.41 9.27
N LYS A 170 3.58 -10.33 9.05
CA LYS A 170 2.98 -8.98 8.92
C LYS A 170 2.07 -8.90 7.69
N ILE A 171 2.50 -9.44 6.55
CA ILE A 171 1.68 -9.47 5.32
C ILE A 171 0.43 -10.34 5.54
N GLU A 172 0.59 -11.53 6.12
CA GLU A 172 -0.55 -12.40 6.45
C GLU A 172 -1.54 -11.72 7.39
N LEU A 173 -1.04 -11.01 8.42
CA LEU A 173 -1.87 -10.23 9.33
C LEU A 173 -2.62 -9.12 8.59
N LYS A 174 -1.93 -8.34 7.73
CA LYS A 174 -2.55 -7.33 6.88
C LYS A 174 -3.68 -7.90 6.04
N GLN A 175 -3.42 -8.99 5.33
CA GLN A 175 -4.44 -9.66 4.50
C GLN A 175 -5.62 -10.19 5.32
N ARG A 176 -5.36 -10.72 6.53
CA ARG A 176 -6.40 -11.16 7.45
C ARG A 176 -7.25 -10.00 7.91
N ILE A 177 -6.64 -8.88 8.32
CA ILE A 177 -7.36 -7.66 8.74
C ILE A 177 -8.27 -7.18 7.62
N LEU A 178 -7.80 -7.10 6.37
CA LEU A 178 -8.63 -6.66 5.23
C LEU A 178 -9.78 -7.63 4.90
N ARG A 179 -9.57 -8.94 5.05
CA ARG A 179 -10.66 -9.93 4.89
C ARG A 179 -11.69 -9.78 5.99
N ASP A 180 -11.24 -9.70 7.24
CA ASP A 180 -12.10 -9.58 8.40
C ASP A 180 -12.89 -8.26 8.38
N ALA A 181 -12.30 -7.17 7.86
CA ALA A 181 -12.93 -5.86 7.78
C ALA A 181 -14.24 -5.86 6.95
N ARG A 182 -14.28 -6.63 5.86
CA ARG A 182 -15.50 -6.76 5.04
C ARG A 182 -16.63 -7.39 5.84
N HIS A 183 -16.34 -8.47 6.56
CA HIS A 183 -17.30 -9.11 7.46
C HIS A 183 -17.64 -8.21 8.65
N GLY A 184 -16.66 -7.46 9.16
CA GLY A 184 -16.88 -6.52 10.26
C GLY A 184 -17.89 -5.42 9.94
N LEU A 185 -17.92 -4.91 8.70
CA LEU A 185 -18.96 -3.96 8.27
C LEU A 185 -20.36 -4.60 8.27
N GLU A 186 -20.45 -5.84 7.79
CA GLU A 186 -21.73 -6.58 7.69
C GLU A 186 -22.27 -6.95 9.10
N ASN A 187 -21.37 -7.26 10.02
CA ASN A 187 -21.70 -7.69 11.37
C ASN A 187 -21.75 -6.54 12.40
N HIS A 188 -21.66 -5.28 11.95
CA HIS A 188 -21.67 -4.10 12.83
C HIS A 188 -20.57 -4.10 13.90
N GLU A 189 -19.41 -4.66 13.60
CA GLU A 189 -18.25 -4.70 14.49
C GLU A 189 -17.53 -3.35 14.60
N PHE A 190 -17.78 -2.45 13.65
CA PHE A 190 -17.26 -1.09 13.69
C PHE A 190 -18.21 -0.18 14.44
N ILE A 191 -17.70 0.39 15.52
CA ILE A 191 -18.38 1.36 16.36
C ILE A 191 -17.55 2.64 16.40
N PHE A 192 -18.08 3.69 17.01
CA PHE A 192 -17.31 4.90 17.29
C PHE A 192 -17.46 5.29 18.76
N TYR A 193 -16.39 5.85 19.30
CA TYR A 193 -16.40 6.52 20.59
C TYR A 193 -16.46 8.02 20.37
N LEU A 194 -16.97 8.74 21.34
CA LEU A 194 -17.10 10.18 21.29
C LEU A 194 -16.08 10.82 22.24
N GLN A 195 -15.14 11.56 21.70
CA GLN A 195 -14.20 12.35 22.46
C GLN A 195 -14.74 13.76 22.64
N PRO A 196 -15.00 14.23 23.88
CA PRO A 196 -15.55 15.55 24.10
C PRO A 196 -14.51 16.64 23.85
N LYS A 197 -14.94 17.71 23.17
CA LYS A 197 -14.19 18.96 22.98
C LYS A 197 -14.89 20.07 23.82
N CYS A 198 -14.22 20.57 24.87
CA CYS A 198 -14.77 21.52 25.80
C CYS A 198 -14.15 22.91 25.63
N ASN A 199 -14.93 23.94 25.95
CA ASN A 199 -14.43 25.31 26.05
C ASN A 199 -13.45 25.41 27.22
N MET A 200 -12.22 25.84 26.96
CA MET A 200 -11.15 25.89 27.98
C MET A 200 -11.47 26.87 29.15
N ALA A 201 -12.25 27.93 28.91
CA ALA A 201 -12.56 28.92 29.90
C ALA A 201 -13.77 28.53 30.75
N THR A 202 -14.79 27.89 30.16
CA THR A 202 -16.06 27.56 30.87
C THR A 202 -16.19 26.09 31.24
N GLY A 203 -15.41 25.20 30.63
CA GLY A 203 -15.55 23.74 30.78
C GLY A 203 -16.78 23.15 30.08
N GLU A 204 -17.56 23.97 29.38
CA GLU A 204 -18.77 23.51 28.70
C GLU A 204 -18.43 22.67 27.46
N LEU A 205 -19.20 21.62 27.22
CA LEU A 205 -19.11 20.77 26.03
C LEU A 205 -19.53 21.58 24.81
N VAL A 206 -18.62 21.73 23.85
CA VAL A 206 -18.83 22.49 22.60
C VAL A 206 -19.12 21.55 21.43
N SER A 207 -18.37 20.47 21.30
CA SER A 207 -18.49 19.48 20.24
C SER A 207 -17.93 18.14 20.73
N MET A 208 -18.08 17.11 19.92
CA MET A 208 -17.46 15.80 20.13
C MET A 208 -16.82 15.34 18.83
N GLU A 209 -15.81 14.49 18.94
CA GLU A 209 -15.19 13.84 17.78
C GLU A 209 -15.54 12.35 17.76
N ALA A 210 -15.95 11.87 16.59
CA ALA A 210 -16.24 10.45 16.37
C ALA A 210 -14.96 9.70 16.05
N LEU A 211 -14.45 8.93 16.99
CA LEU A 211 -13.26 8.12 16.87
C LEU A 211 -13.64 6.65 16.65
N ALA A 212 -13.40 6.16 15.49
CA ALA A 212 -13.73 4.79 15.09
C ALA A 212 -13.00 3.75 15.96
N ARG A 213 -13.69 2.65 16.24
CA ARG A 213 -13.17 1.49 16.97
C ARG A 213 -13.66 0.23 16.29
N TRP A 214 -12.80 -0.76 16.21
CA TRP A 214 -13.18 -2.08 15.72
C TRP A 214 -13.24 -3.07 16.87
N GLN A 215 -14.44 -3.43 17.26
CA GLN A 215 -14.71 -4.45 18.25
C GLN A 215 -15.24 -5.70 17.57
N LYS A 216 -14.42 -6.75 17.51
CA LYS A 216 -14.81 -8.01 16.92
C LYS A 216 -15.87 -8.72 17.75
N SER A 217 -16.60 -9.64 17.13
CA SER A 217 -17.67 -10.43 17.77
C SER A 217 -17.18 -11.26 18.96
N ASP A 218 -15.89 -11.60 19.01
CA ASP A 218 -15.25 -12.31 20.14
C ASP A 218 -14.82 -11.37 21.29
N GLY A 219 -15.09 -10.07 21.18
CA GLY A 219 -14.72 -9.04 22.13
C GLY A 219 -13.33 -8.46 21.95
N THR A 220 -12.55 -8.94 21.00
CA THR A 220 -11.22 -8.40 20.69
C THR A 220 -11.33 -7.01 20.06
N PHE A 221 -10.50 -6.07 20.50
CA PHE A 221 -10.34 -4.75 19.88
C PHE A 221 -9.13 -4.77 18.93
N VAL A 222 -9.33 -4.27 17.71
CA VAL A 222 -8.24 -3.95 16.76
C VAL A 222 -7.97 -2.45 16.86
N SER A 223 -6.68 -2.08 17.02
CA SER A 223 -6.29 -0.67 17.14
C SER A 223 -6.52 0.08 15.83
N PRO A 224 -7.03 1.34 15.87
CA PRO A 224 -7.08 2.20 14.69
C PRO A 224 -5.73 2.34 13.98
N GLU A 225 -4.63 2.41 14.71
CA GLU A 225 -3.27 2.46 14.18
C GLU A 225 -2.90 1.22 13.35
N GLU A 226 -3.55 0.08 13.59
CA GLU A 226 -3.31 -1.15 12.84
C GLU A 226 -4.17 -1.21 11.57
N PHE A 227 -5.45 -0.78 11.61
CA PHE A 227 -6.36 -0.99 10.49
C PHE A 227 -6.54 0.23 9.58
N ILE A 228 -6.47 1.46 10.10
CA ILE A 228 -6.67 2.67 9.28
C ILE A 228 -5.64 2.76 8.15
N PRO A 229 -4.31 2.64 8.38
CA PRO A 229 -3.33 2.69 7.29
C PRO A 229 -3.53 1.57 6.25
N LEU A 230 -4.03 0.40 6.69
CA LEU A 230 -4.34 -0.70 5.77
C LEU A 230 -5.58 -0.41 4.93
N PHE A 231 -6.59 0.22 5.52
CA PHE A 231 -7.79 0.61 4.80
C PHE A 231 -7.49 1.72 3.79
N GLU A 232 -6.62 2.66 4.14
CA GLU A 232 -6.13 3.69 3.23
C GLU A 232 -5.37 3.07 2.06
N SER A 233 -4.31 2.30 2.33
CA SER A 233 -3.49 1.69 1.28
C SER A 233 -4.25 0.74 0.34
N SER A 234 -5.36 0.15 0.81
CA SER A 234 -6.22 -0.75 0.02
C SER A 234 -7.42 -0.06 -0.62
N GLY A 235 -7.65 1.23 -0.36
CA GLY A 235 -8.88 1.95 -0.77
C GLY A 235 -10.14 1.52 -0.03
N PHE A 236 -10.04 0.63 0.96
CA PHE A 236 -11.20 0.19 1.76
C PHE A 236 -11.71 1.28 2.69
N ILE A 237 -10.86 2.29 2.99
CA ILE A 237 -11.17 3.40 3.88
C ILE A 237 -12.49 4.09 3.52
N THR A 238 -12.72 4.37 2.25
CA THR A 238 -13.93 5.06 1.79
C THR A 238 -15.23 4.31 2.18
N ARG A 239 -15.25 2.97 2.03
CA ARG A 239 -16.42 2.16 2.45
C ARG A 239 -16.60 2.17 3.96
N PHE A 240 -15.50 2.13 4.68
CA PHE A 240 -15.47 2.19 6.13
C PHE A 240 -15.95 3.56 6.63
N ASP A 241 -15.44 4.66 6.09
CA ASP A 241 -15.81 6.00 6.51
C ASP A 241 -17.27 6.32 6.20
N MET A 242 -17.77 5.92 5.02
CA MET A 242 -19.20 6.00 4.70
C MET A 242 -20.08 5.28 5.75
N TYR A 243 -19.63 4.14 6.27
CA TYR A 243 -20.34 3.41 7.33
C TYR A 243 -20.33 4.20 8.66
N ILE A 244 -19.17 4.74 9.04
CA ILE A 244 -19.03 5.55 10.28
C ILE A 244 -19.88 6.83 10.18
N TRP A 245 -19.78 7.57 9.07
CA TRP A 245 -20.58 8.80 8.85
C TRP A 245 -22.08 8.53 8.96
N LYS A 246 -22.54 7.45 8.33
CA LYS A 246 -23.94 7.02 8.45
C LYS A 246 -24.32 6.68 9.89
N SER A 247 -23.43 6.03 10.63
CA SER A 247 -23.65 5.66 12.03
C SER A 247 -23.73 6.89 12.95
N VAL A 248 -22.90 7.91 12.70
CA VAL A 248 -22.95 9.20 13.40
C VAL A 248 -24.26 9.92 13.12
N CYS A 249 -24.68 10.02 11.84
CA CYS A 249 -25.97 10.63 11.49
C CYS A 249 -27.15 9.93 12.15
N LYS A 250 -27.14 8.59 12.18
CA LYS A 250 -28.15 7.78 12.91
C LYS A 250 -28.21 8.14 14.40
N THR A 251 -27.06 8.34 15.03
CA THR A 251 -26.96 8.67 16.46
C THR A 251 -27.51 10.06 16.72
N LEU A 252 -27.13 11.06 15.91
CA LEU A 252 -27.66 12.43 16.01
C LEU A 252 -29.19 12.46 15.84
N ALA A 253 -29.72 11.73 14.83
CA ALA A 253 -31.17 11.62 14.64
C ALA A 253 -31.87 10.99 15.85
N ALA A 254 -31.32 9.91 16.40
CA ALA A 254 -31.89 9.25 17.57
C ALA A 254 -31.88 10.15 18.82
N TRP A 255 -30.90 11.05 18.96
CA TRP A 255 -30.87 12.05 20.04
C TRP A 255 -31.91 13.14 19.82
N GLN A 256 -32.07 13.61 18.59
CA GLN A 256 -33.06 14.60 18.18
C GLN A 256 -34.49 14.06 18.47
N ASP A 257 -34.79 12.82 18.09
CA ASP A 257 -36.07 12.17 18.32
C ASP A 257 -36.41 12.02 19.82
N LYS A 258 -35.35 11.87 20.66
CA LYS A 258 -35.51 11.82 22.13
C LYS A 258 -35.60 13.20 22.78
N GLY A 259 -35.57 14.28 22.01
CA GLY A 259 -35.61 15.66 22.50
C GLY A 259 -34.31 16.10 23.23
N CYS A 260 -33.18 15.40 22.99
CA CYS A 260 -31.91 15.80 23.56
C CYS A 260 -31.39 17.08 22.88
N LYS A 261 -30.71 17.94 23.62
CA LYS A 261 -29.96 19.05 23.05
C LYS A 261 -28.81 18.46 22.21
N LEU A 262 -28.85 18.68 20.90
CA LEU A 262 -27.78 18.21 20.01
C LEU A 262 -26.49 18.98 20.30
N VAL A 263 -25.39 18.23 20.19
CA VAL A 263 -24.01 18.74 20.19
C VAL A 263 -23.36 18.26 18.90
N PRO A 264 -22.62 19.11 18.17
CA PRO A 264 -21.94 18.72 16.94
C PRO A 264 -21.01 17.53 17.16
N ILE A 265 -21.03 16.57 16.23
CA ILE A 265 -20.11 15.42 16.21
C ILE A 265 -19.28 15.52 14.93
N SER A 266 -17.99 15.82 15.08
CA SER A 266 -17.08 15.84 13.93
C SER A 266 -16.71 14.45 13.46
N ILE A 267 -16.50 14.34 12.15
CA ILE A 267 -16.12 13.12 11.44
C ILE A 267 -14.83 13.35 10.64
N ASN A 268 -13.98 12.34 10.61
CA ASN A 268 -12.76 12.35 9.81
C ASN A 268 -13.07 12.08 8.33
N VAL A 269 -12.34 12.77 7.44
CA VAL A 269 -12.39 12.59 5.98
C VAL A 269 -10.96 12.51 5.45
N SER A 270 -10.62 11.39 4.83
CA SER A 270 -9.31 11.14 4.26
C SER A 270 -9.12 11.80 2.87
N MET A 271 -7.87 11.95 2.42
CA MET A 271 -7.58 12.36 1.04
C MET A 271 -8.15 11.35 0.03
N ILE A 272 -8.12 10.08 0.38
CA ILE A 272 -8.63 8.99 -0.46
C ILE A 272 -10.14 9.13 -0.67
N ASP A 273 -10.88 9.55 0.36
CA ASP A 273 -12.32 9.82 0.21
C ASP A 273 -12.58 10.96 -0.75
N ILE A 274 -11.83 12.07 -0.59
CA ILE A 274 -11.96 13.25 -1.44
C ILE A 274 -11.71 12.94 -2.92
N THR A 275 -10.81 11.98 -3.20
CA THR A 275 -10.47 11.58 -4.57
C THR A 275 -11.42 10.53 -5.14
N ASN A 276 -11.94 9.63 -4.29
CA ASN A 276 -12.74 8.50 -4.74
C ASN A 276 -14.22 8.80 -4.90
N ILE A 277 -14.77 9.72 -4.07
CA ILE A 277 -16.21 10.04 -4.09
C ILE A 277 -16.47 11.53 -3.93
N ASP A 278 -17.67 11.94 -4.28
CA ASP A 278 -18.18 13.28 -3.99
C ASP A 278 -18.63 13.38 -2.52
N VAL A 279 -17.67 13.51 -1.58
CA VAL A 279 -17.95 13.54 -0.15
C VAL A 279 -18.96 14.62 0.25
N PRO A 280 -18.84 15.93 -0.21
CA PRO A 280 -19.83 16.93 0.11
C PRO A 280 -21.25 16.57 -0.33
N GLN A 281 -21.41 15.94 -1.48
CA GLN A 281 -22.72 15.49 -1.94
C GLN A 281 -23.24 14.31 -1.11
N TYR A 282 -22.38 13.34 -0.80
CA TYR A 282 -22.76 12.18 -0.02
C TYR A 282 -23.19 12.57 1.42
N LEU A 283 -22.45 13.44 2.10
CA LEU A 283 -22.81 13.93 3.44
C LEU A 283 -24.09 14.77 3.41
N SER A 284 -24.32 15.59 2.36
CA SER A 284 -25.58 16.31 2.18
C SER A 284 -26.76 15.34 2.09
N MET A 285 -26.63 14.28 1.31
CA MET A 285 -27.67 13.24 1.22
C MET A 285 -27.94 12.55 2.56
N LEU A 286 -26.90 12.26 3.33
CA LEU A 286 -27.04 11.66 4.66
C LEU A 286 -27.76 12.61 5.62
N THR A 287 -27.34 13.88 5.71
CA THR A 287 -27.98 14.86 6.61
C THR A 287 -29.45 15.10 6.24
N GLU A 288 -29.78 15.18 4.95
CA GLU A 288 -31.15 15.23 4.47
C GLU A 288 -31.94 13.98 4.84
N GLN A 289 -31.39 12.77 4.63
CA GLN A 289 -32.04 11.48 4.93
C GLN A 289 -32.36 11.34 6.43
N TYR A 290 -31.48 11.85 7.30
CA TYR A 290 -31.63 11.75 8.76
C TYR A 290 -32.23 13.01 9.40
N HIS A 291 -32.63 14.01 8.60
CA HIS A 291 -33.20 15.28 9.04
C HIS A 291 -32.32 16.04 10.05
N ILE A 292 -31.00 16.06 9.80
CA ILE A 292 -30.00 16.72 10.66
C ILE A 292 -29.49 17.95 9.93
N SER A 293 -29.34 19.09 10.65
CA SER A 293 -28.67 20.26 10.10
C SER A 293 -27.17 19.96 9.90
N PRO A 294 -26.55 20.32 8.73
CA PRO A 294 -25.13 20.09 8.45
C PRO A 294 -24.18 20.65 9.51
N GLU A 295 -24.56 21.68 10.25
CA GLU A 295 -23.76 22.26 11.34
C GLU A 295 -23.48 21.28 12.49
N TYR A 296 -24.31 20.23 12.65
CA TYR A 296 -24.09 19.17 13.63
C TYR A 296 -23.15 18.07 13.17
N LEU A 297 -22.66 18.13 11.91
CA LEU A 297 -21.72 17.18 11.34
C LEU A 297 -20.48 17.90 10.77
N PRO A 298 -19.63 18.52 11.61
CA PRO A 298 -18.36 19.09 11.16
C PRO A 298 -17.45 18.02 10.54
N VAL A 299 -16.66 18.42 9.54
CA VAL A 299 -15.72 17.56 8.82
C VAL A 299 -14.31 17.90 9.26
N GLU A 300 -13.53 16.91 9.70
CA GLU A 300 -12.12 17.05 10.05
C GLU A 300 -11.24 16.53 8.91
N ILE A 301 -10.26 17.33 8.50
CA ILE A 301 -9.29 17.03 7.45
C ILE A 301 -7.90 17.34 8.01
N THR A 302 -6.95 16.41 7.87
CA THR A 302 -5.59 16.56 8.42
C THR A 302 -4.80 17.69 7.74
N GLU A 303 -3.82 18.26 8.44
CA GLU A 303 -2.95 19.34 7.93
C GLU A 303 -2.23 18.93 6.64
N SER A 304 -1.76 17.69 6.54
CA SER A 304 -1.08 17.17 5.35
C SER A 304 -1.93 17.27 4.09
N VAL A 305 -3.23 16.98 4.18
CA VAL A 305 -4.19 17.12 3.07
C VAL A 305 -4.35 18.58 2.66
N PHE A 306 -4.33 19.52 3.62
CA PHE A 306 -4.35 20.96 3.32
C PHE A 306 -3.06 21.45 2.65
N ALA A 307 -1.89 20.93 3.08
CA ALA A 307 -0.57 21.38 2.62
C ALA A 307 -0.28 21.01 1.17
N GLU A 308 -0.84 19.91 0.67
CA GLU A 308 -0.66 19.44 -0.72
C GLU A 308 -1.17 20.42 -1.80
N SER A 309 -1.63 21.64 -1.43
CA SER A 309 -2.05 22.73 -2.32
C SER A 309 -2.94 22.32 -3.49
N ASN A 310 -3.57 21.14 -3.40
CA ASN A 310 -4.32 20.55 -4.49
C ASN A 310 -5.62 21.31 -4.73
N THR A 311 -5.86 21.70 -5.97
CA THR A 311 -7.09 22.37 -6.41
C THR A 311 -8.34 21.56 -6.03
N ILE A 312 -8.24 20.22 -5.98
CA ILE A 312 -9.33 19.32 -5.62
C ILE A 312 -9.76 19.57 -4.16
N VAL A 313 -8.81 19.62 -3.22
CA VAL A 313 -9.09 19.85 -1.79
C VAL A 313 -9.76 21.20 -1.57
N LYS A 314 -9.21 22.29 -2.17
CA LYS A 314 -9.77 23.64 -2.07
C LYS A 314 -11.21 23.70 -2.60
N ASN A 315 -11.46 23.05 -3.73
CA ASN A 315 -12.80 22.98 -4.32
C ASN A 315 -13.76 22.19 -3.41
N THR A 316 -13.29 21.08 -2.85
CA THR A 316 -14.09 20.25 -1.93
C THR A 316 -14.46 21.01 -0.66
N ILE A 317 -13.52 21.74 -0.04
CA ILE A 317 -13.77 22.59 1.13
C ILE A 317 -14.80 23.68 0.79
N THR A 318 -14.65 24.33 -0.37
CA THR A 318 -15.62 25.34 -0.84
C THR A 318 -17.02 24.76 -0.99
N ARG A 319 -17.12 23.50 -1.45
CA ARG A 319 -18.41 22.78 -1.60
C ARG A 319 -19.00 22.39 -0.26
N PHE A 320 -18.19 21.98 0.73
CA PHE A 320 -18.64 21.76 2.10
C PHE A 320 -19.29 23.01 2.69
N HIS A 321 -18.59 24.14 2.61
CA HIS A 321 -19.12 25.41 3.13
C HIS A 321 -20.43 25.83 2.43
N LYS A 322 -20.53 25.66 1.10
CA LYS A 322 -21.77 25.96 0.35
C LYS A 322 -22.94 25.09 0.78
N LYS A 323 -22.68 23.89 1.32
CA LYS A 323 -23.69 22.97 1.82
C LYS A 323 -23.95 23.10 3.34
N GLY A 324 -23.30 24.06 4.00
CA GLY A 324 -23.50 24.38 5.41
C GLY A 324 -22.66 23.55 6.40
N PHE A 325 -21.69 22.77 5.91
CA PHE A 325 -20.77 22.03 6.79
C PHE A 325 -19.65 22.94 7.27
N TYR A 326 -19.24 22.74 8.52
CA TYR A 326 -17.97 23.28 9.03
C TYR A 326 -16.84 22.33 8.66
N VAL A 327 -15.69 22.89 8.25
CA VAL A 327 -14.46 22.14 8.00
C VAL A 327 -13.43 22.54 9.04
N LEU A 328 -12.89 21.55 9.74
CA LEU A 328 -11.89 21.70 10.78
C LEU A 328 -10.56 21.12 10.29
N MET A 329 -9.46 21.75 10.66
CA MET A 329 -8.13 21.23 10.40
C MET A 329 -7.70 20.42 11.63
N ASP A 330 -7.32 19.16 11.40
CA ASP A 330 -6.81 18.24 12.41
C ASP A 330 -5.29 18.08 12.33
N ASP A 331 -4.68 17.58 13.41
CA ASP A 331 -3.23 17.33 13.54
C ASP A 331 -2.33 18.56 13.27
N PHE A 332 -2.81 19.77 13.58
CA PHE A 332 -2.08 21.01 13.33
C PHE A 332 -0.72 21.02 14.06
N GLY A 333 0.38 21.18 13.29
CA GLY A 333 1.76 21.21 13.80
C GLY A 333 2.47 19.86 13.84
N SER A 334 1.84 18.77 13.37
CA SER A 334 2.47 17.45 13.27
C SER A 334 3.38 17.28 12.04
N GLY A 335 3.32 18.23 11.09
CA GLY A 335 4.04 18.17 9.81
C GLY A 335 5.42 18.84 9.79
N TYR A 336 6.02 19.19 10.95
CA TYR A 336 7.37 19.78 11.07
C TYR A 336 8.34 18.86 11.79
#